data_83b9d0f59ed9c81a26697769b16f94d5
#
_entry.id   83b9d0f59ed9c81a26697769b16f94d5
#
_cell.length_a   1.000
_cell.length_b   1.000
_cell.length_c   1.000
_cell.angle_alpha   90.00
_cell.angle_beta   90.00
_cell.angle_gamma   90.00
#
_symmetry.space_group_name_H-M   'P 1'
#
loop_
_entity.id
_entity.type
_entity.pdbx_description
1 polymer ?
#
loop_
_entity_poly.entity_id
_entity_poly.type
_entity_poly.pdbx_seq_one_letter_code
_entity_poly.pdbx_strand_id
1 'polypeptide(L)'
;MTVTDVETKAGVLAEALPWLKQLHGKIVVVKYGGNAMTDDVLKAAFAADMVFLRNCGIHPVVVHGGGPQISAMLKRLGIEGDFKGGFRVTTPEVLDVARMVLFGQVGRELVGLINGHGPYAVGITGEDAHLFTAVRRSVTVDGVATDIGLVGDVEKVDTRAVLDLIAAGRIPVVSTIAPDAAGVVHNINADTAAAALAEALNAEKLLMLTDVEGLYTSWPDRASLVSEIDVATLTGLLPSLESGMVPKIEACLRAVAGGVPSAHVIDGRVEHCVLAELFTNEGSGTKVVMK
;
A
#
# COMPACT_ATOMS: atom_id res chain seq x y z
N MET A 1 -2.25 -3.10 37.50
CA MET A 1 -2.12 -4.21 36.57
C MET A 1 -2.39 -5.49 37.34
N THR A 2 -3.43 -6.24 37.04
CA THR A 2 -3.78 -7.50 37.71
C THR A 2 -2.94 -8.65 37.13
N VAL A 3 -2.75 -9.76 37.87
CA VAL A 3 -2.04 -10.96 37.38
C VAL A 3 -2.67 -11.48 36.08
N THR A 4 -3.99 -11.49 35.99
CA THR A 4 -4.79 -11.88 34.83
C THR A 4 -4.46 -11.03 33.58
N ASP A 5 -4.17 -9.75 33.73
CA ASP A 5 -3.79 -8.86 32.62
C ASP A 5 -2.39 -9.21 32.08
N VAL A 6 -1.45 -9.60 32.92
CA VAL A 6 -0.09 -10.02 32.52
C VAL A 6 -0.12 -11.37 31.81
N GLU A 7 -0.88 -12.33 32.33
CA GLU A 7 -1.02 -13.67 31.71
C GLU A 7 -1.67 -13.59 30.33
N THR A 8 -2.71 -12.77 30.17
CA THR A 8 -3.35 -12.51 28.87
C THR A 8 -2.38 -11.92 27.86
N LYS A 9 -1.59 -10.90 28.25
CA LYS A 9 -0.58 -10.28 27.38
C LYS A 9 0.53 -11.25 26.99
N ALA A 10 1.00 -12.08 27.91
CA ALA A 10 1.99 -13.11 27.63
C ALA A 10 1.43 -14.18 26.67
N GLY A 11 0.15 -14.55 26.82
CA GLY A 11 -0.56 -15.45 25.90
C GLY A 11 -0.59 -14.93 24.47
N VAL A 12 -0.99 -13.67 24.28
CA VAL A 12 -1.02 -13.01 22.98
C VAL A 12 0.38 -12.99 22.32
N LEU A 13 1.43 -12.68 23.08
CA LEU A 13 2.80 -12.71 22.56
C LEU A 13 3.25 -14.13 22.14
N ALA A 14 2.84 -15.15 22.91
CA ALA A 14 3.16 -16.55 22.59
C ALA A 14 2.40 -17.04 21.34
N GLU A 15 1.18 -16.56 21.13
CA GLU A 15 0.35 -16.85 19.95
C GLU A 15 1.00 -16.34 18.65
N ALA A 16 1.72 -15.24 18.70
CA ALA A 16 2.42 -14.67 17.54
C ALA A 16 3.60 -15.53 17.05
N LEU A 17 4.11 -16.48 17.84
CA LEU A 17 5.33 -17.22 17.53
C LEU A 17 5.31 -18.01 16.21
N PRO A 18 4.23 -18.73 15.81
CA PRO A 18 4.16 -19.41 14.52
C PRO A 18 4.29 -18.45 13.34
N TRP A 19 3.64 -17.30 13.43
CA TRP A 19 3.66 -16.24 12.40
C TRP A 19 5.03 -15.59 12.29
N LEU A 20 5.67 -15.30 13.42
CA LEU A 20 7.05 -14.80 13.46
C LEU A 20 8.02 -15.76 12.77
N LYS A 21 7.90 -17.05 13.00
CA LYS A 21 8.72 -18.09 12.33
C LYS A 21 8.48 -18.12 10.83
N GLN A 22 7.21 -18.04 10.41
CA GLN A 22 6.84 -18.08 8.99
C GLN A 22 7.34 -16.85 8.23
N LEU A 23 7.23 -15.66 8.84
CA LEU A 23 7.53 -14.38 8.20
C LEU A 23 8.99 -13.94 8.36
N HIS A 24 9.78 -14.58 9.24
CA HIS A 24 11.18 -14.23 9.43
C HIS A 24 11.99 -14.34 8.13
N GLY A 25 12.70 -13.29 7.77
CA GLY A 25 13.46 -13.18 6.51
C GLY A 25 12.60 -12.94 5.27
N LYS A 26 11.27 -12.80 5.42
CA LYS A 26 10.35 -12.56 4.31
C LYS A 26 10.11 -11.08 4.07
N ILE A 27 9.85 -10.74 2.81
CA ILE A 27 9.44 -9.39 2.42
C ILE A 27 7.94 -9.28 2.54
N VAL A 28 7.47 -8.21 3.18
CA VAL A 28 6.06 -7.82 3.25
C VAL A 28 5.92 -6.43 2.66
N VAL A 29 5.18 -6.31 1.56
CA VAL A 29 4.90 -5.00 0.97
C VAL A 29 3.63 -4.44 1.60
N VAL A 30 3.71 -3.21 2.10
CA VAL A 30 2.60 -2.53 2.76
C VAL A 30 2.25 -1.26 1.98
N LYS A 31 1.08 -1.25 1.36
CA LYS A 31 0.55 -0.04 0.74
C LYS A 31 -0.11 0.82 1.81
N TYR A 32 0.41 2.01 2.01
CA TYR A 32 -0.06 2.99 2.98
C TYR A 32 -0.83 4.11 2.29
N GLY A 33 -2.06 4.37 2.74
CA GLY A 33 -2.93 5.36 2.11
C GLY A 33 -4.23 5.58 2.88
N GLY A 34 -5.12 6.41 2.33
CA GLY A 34 -6.42 6.69 2.92
C GLY A 34 -6.34 7.59 4.16
N ASN A 35 -7.33 7.49 5.03
CA ASN A 35 -7.45 8.30 6.25
C ASN A 35 -6.34 8.03 7.27
N ALA A 36 -5.69 6.87 7.24
CA ALA A 36 -4.51 6.59 8.06
C ALA A 36 -3.38 7.63 7.87
N MET A 37 -3.37 8.33 6.72
CA MET A 37 -2.38 9.36 6.42
C MET A 37 -2.70 10.75 6.98
N THR A 38 -3.86 10.95 7.58
CA THR A 38 -4.34 12.25 8.05
C THR A 38 -4.48 12.33 9.57
N ASP A 39 -4.45 11.19 10.25
CA ASP A 39 -4.53 11.08 11.71
C ASP A 39 -3.15 10.80 12.31
N ASP A 40 -2.70 11.64 13.25
CA ASP A 40 -1.36 11.55 13.80
C ASP A 40 -1.15 10.32 14.71
N VAL A 41 -2.22 9.82 15.34
CA VAL A 41 -2.18 8.59 16.17
C VAL A 41 -1.98 7.39 15.26
N LEU A 42 -2.76 7.31 14.17
CA LEU A 42 -2.65 6.22 13.19
C LEU A 42 -1.30 6.24 12.47
N LYS A 43 -0.76 7.42 12.13
CA LYS A 43 0.58 7.55 11.56
C LYS A 43 1.67 7.02 12.50
N ALA A 44 1.59 7.38 13.80
CA ALA A 44 2.55 6.92 14.80
C ALA A 44 2.45 5.40 15.01
N ALA A 45 1.24 4.85 15.10
CA ALA A 45 1.00 3.42 15.21
C ALA A 45 1.56 2.66 14.00
N PHE A 46 1.29 3.15 12.77
CA PHE A 46 1.84 2.56 11.55
C PHE A 46 3.38 2.55 11.56
N ALA A 47 4.01 3.66 11.93
CA ALA A 47 5.48 3.74 12.00
C ALA A 47 6.05 2.73 13.00
N ALA A 48 5.42 2.59 14.18
CA ALA A 48 5.79 1.60 15.18
C ALA A 48 5.63 0.17 14.66
N ASP A 49 4.55 -0.14 13.92
CA ASP A 49 4.34 -1.45 13.29
C ASP A 49 5.47 -1.80 12.30
N MET A 50 5.87 -0.86 11.45
CA MET A 50 6.98 -1.09 10.49
C MET A 50 8.29 -1.39 11.21
N VAL A 51 8.59 -0.67 12.29
CA VAL A 51 9.77 -0.90 13.12
C VAL A 51 9.68 -2.24 13.87
N PHE A 52 8.50 -2.59 14.36
CA PHE A 52 8.27 -3.90 14.98
C PHE A 52 8.57 -5.03 14.00
N LEU A 53 7.99 -5.00 12.79
CA LEU A 53 8.25 -6.00 11.76
C LEU A 53 9.76 -6.13 11.48
N ARG A 54 10.44 -5.00 11.28
CA ARG A 54 11.88 -4.96 11.03
C ARG A 54 12.69 -5.60 12.16
N ASN A 55 12.34 -5.31 13.42
CA ASN A 55 13.03 -5.87 14.60
C ASN A 55 12.75 -7.36 14.79
N CYS A 56 11.62 -7.86 14.30
CA CYS A 56 11.31 -9.29 14.26
C CYS A 56 12.00 -10.05 13.10
N GLY A 57 12.83 -9.36 12.30
CA GLY A 57 13.53 -9.98 11.16
C GLY A 57 12.68 -10.11 9.91
N ILE A 58 11.52 -9.45 9.86
CA ILE A 58 10.69 -9.30 8.67
C ILE A 58 11.19 -8.09 7.88
N HIS A 59 11.05 -8.09 6.56
CA HIS A 59 11.50 -7.00 5.70
C HIS A 59 10.30 -6.20 5.16
N PRO A 60 9.79 -5.18 5.91
CA PRO A 60 8.71 -4.34 5.41
C PRO A 60 9.23 -3.40 4.31
N VAL A 61 8.45 -3.27 3.24
CA VAL A 61 8.62 -2.29 2.16
C VAL A 61 7.34 -1.48 2.08
N VAL A 62 7.43 -0.17 2.29
CA VAL A 62 6.26 0.70 2.30
C VAL A 62 6.10 1.37 0.94
N VAL A 63 4.91 1.27 0.35
CA VAL A 63 4.52 2.05 -0.84
C VAL A 63 3.40 2.99 -0.42
N HIS A 64 3.57 4.29 -0.60
CA HIS A 64 2.58 5.23 -0.12
C HIS A 64 1.93 6.06 -1.23
N GLY A 65 0.66 6.41 -1.02
CA GLY A 65 -0.04 7.43 -1.78
C GLY A 65 0.09 8.82 -1.13
N GLY A 66 -0.85 9.70 -1.45
CA GLY A 66 -0.89 11.07 -0.92
C GLY A 66 -2.02 11.89 -1.55
N GLY A 67 -3.09 11.23 -1.99
CA GLY A 67 -4.22 11.89 -2.66
C GLY A 67 -4.79 13.10 -1.89
N PRO A 68 -5.10 12.97 -0.60
CA PRO A 68 -5.58 14.09 0.22
C PRO A 68 -4.58 15.25 0.29
N GLN A 69 -3.29 14.96 0.47
CA GLN A 69 -2.22 15.96 0.58
C GLN A 69 -1.99 16.68 -0.76
N ILE A 70 -2.02 15.94 -1.88
CA ILE A 70 -1.96 16.53 -3.22
C ILE A 70 -3.15 17.47 -3.44
N SER A 71 -4.39 17.01 -3.11
CA SER A 71 -5.59 17.84 -3.25
C SER A 71 -5.52 19.11 -2.40
N ALA A 72 -5.05 19.02 -1.16
CA ALA A 72 -4.86 20.16 -0.28
C ALA A 72 -3.83 21.17 -0.84
N MET A 73 -2.72 20.67 -1.41
CA MET A 73 -1.68 21.51 -2.00
C MET A 73 -2.17 22.19 -3.30
N LEU A 74 -2.85 21.46 -4.18
CA LEU A 74 -3.44 22.03 -5.40
C LEU A 74 -4.41 23.16 -5.05
N LYS A 75 -5.31 22.91 -4.08
CA LYS A 75 -6.23 23.95 -3.58
C LYS A 75 -5.49 25.20 -3.04
N ARG A 76 -4.41 25.00 -2.28
CA ARG A 76 -3.58 26.06 -1.73
C ARG A 76 -2.89 26.90 -2.82
N LEU A 77 -2.53 26.25 -3.95
CA LEU A 77 -1.90 26.90 -5.10
C LEU A 77 -2.93 27.47 -6.10
N GLY A 78 -4.24 27.28 -5.89
CA GLY A 78 -5.27 27.72 -6.81
C GLY A 78 -5.34 26.90 -8.11
N ILE A 79 -4.79 25.67 -8.10
CA ILE A 79 -4.81 24.75 -9.25
C ILE A 79 -6.02 23.83 -9.11
N GLU A 80 -6.85 23.75 -10.14
CA GLU A 80 -7.99 22.84 -10.18
C GLU A 80 -7.51 21.39 -10.32
N GLY A 81 -8.08 20.50 -9.51
CA GLY A 81 -7.84 19.07 -9.58
C GLY A 81 -9.10 18.34 -10.02
N ASP A 82 -9.00 17.47 -11.01
CA ASP A 82 -10.11 16.67 -11.54
C ASP A 82 -9.82 15.18 -11.38
N PHE A 83 -10.89 14.35 -11.35
CA PHE A 83 -10.81 12.90 -11.30
C PHE A 83 -11.68 12.30 -12.40
N LYS A 84 -11.14 11.29 -13.10
CA LYS A 84 -11.88 10.53 -14.12
C LYS A 84 -11.59 9.04 -13.94
N GLY A 85 -12.65 8.23 -13.92
CA GLY A 85 -12.53 6.79 -13.72
C GLY A 85 -11.75 6.40 -12.43
N GLY A 86 -11.85 7.21 -11.36
CA GLY A 86 -11.14 6.98 -10.10
C GLY A 86 -9.67 7.44 -10.07
N PHE A 87 -9.15 7.98 -11.18
CA PHE A 87 -7.77 8.47 -11.29
C PHE A 87 -7.75 10.00 -11.35
N ARG A 88 -6.72 10.60 -10.72
CA ARG A 88 -6.49 12.04 -10.81
C ARG A 88 -6.02 12.40 -12.22
N VAL A 89 -6.74 13.30 -12.89
CA VAL A 89 -6.24 13.90 -14.14
C VAL A 89 -4.97 14.67 -13.82
N THR A 90 -3.87 14.32 -14.48
CA THR A 90 -2.54 14.83 -14.13
C THR A 90 -1.97 15.62 -15.29
N THR A 91 -2.17 16.94 -15.26
CA THR A 91 -1.48 17.90 -16.14
C THR A 91 -0.01 18.02 -15.72
N PRO A 92 0.88 18.64 -16.53
CA PRO A 92 2.26 18.92 -16.11
C PRO A 92 2.34 19.65 -14.77
N GLU A 93 1.51 20.66 -14.54
CA GLU A 93 1.46 21.40 -13.29
C GLU A 93 1.01 20.54 -12.10
N VAL A 94 0.00 19.69 -12.31
CA VAL A 94 -0.48 18.72 -11.29
C VAL A 94 0.60 17.69 -10.99
N LEU A 95 1.37 17.27 -12.00
CA LEU A 95 2.49 16.34 -11.80
C LEU A 95 3.58 16.94 -10.94
N ASP A 96 3.97 18.20 -11.18
CA ASP A 96 4.98 18.88 -10.38
C ASP A 96 4.55 18.98 -8.91
N VAL A 97 3.28 19.32 -8.66
CA VAL A 97 2.72 19.32 -7.31
C VAL A 97 2.71 17.91 -6.71
N ALA A 98 2.32 16.90 -7.47
CA ALA A 98 2.32 15.50 -6.99
C ALA A 98 3.74 15.03 -6.61
N ARG A 99 4.76 15.32 -7.43
CA ARG A 99 6.18 15.01 -7.11
C ARG A 99 6.62 15.68 -5.81
N MET A 100 6.38 17.00 -5.67
CA MET A 100 6.73 17.75 -4.46
C MET A 100 6.05 17.17 -3.22
N VAL A 101 4.75 16.88 -3.31
CA VAL A 101 3.96 16.41 -2.16
C VAL A 101 4.31 14.97 -1.81
N LEU A 102 4.33 14.06 -2.79
CA LEU A 102 4.58 12.65 -2.50
C LEU A 102 5.98 12.43 -1.92
N PHE A 103 7.01 12.95 -2.56
CA PHE A 103 8.38 12.75 -2.06
C PHE A 103 8.74 13.72 -0.92
N GLY A 104 8.51 15.02 -1.12
CA GLY A 104 8.99 16.07 -0.23
C GLY A 104 8.18 16.25 1.05
N GLN A 105 6.89 15.92 1.02
CA GLN A 105 6.01 16.04 2.19
C GLN A 105 5.67 14.66 2.77
N VAL A 106 4.87 13.86 2.08
CA VAL A 106 4.35 12.59 2.61
C VAL A 106 5.47 11.60 2.88
N GLY A 107 6.36 11.37 1.91
CA GLY A 107 7.48 10.45 2.06
C GLY A 107 8.44 10.89 3.18
N ARG A 108 8.72 12.20 3.30
CA ARG A 108 9.59 12.72 4.36
C ARG A 108 8.96 12.64 5.74
N GLU A 109 7.67 12.91 5.87
CA GLU A 109 6.93 12.73 7.12
C GLU A 109 7.00 11.27 7.58
N LEU A 110 6.68 10.33 6.70
CA LEU A 110 6.68 8.90 7.02
C LEU A 110 8.07 8.39 7.40
N VAL A 111 9.10 8.76 6.63
CA VAL A 111 10.50 8.46 6.95
C VAL A 111 10.89 9.05 8.31
N GLY A 112 10.46 10.26 8.62
CA GLY A 112 10.72 10.92 9.90
C GLY A 112 10.08 10.18 11.08
N LEU A 113 8.82 9.75 10.94
CA LEU A 113 8.10 9.00 11.97
C LEU A 113 8.77 7.65 12.25
N ILE A 114 9.10 6.88 11.21
CA ILE A 114 9.80 5.60 11.37
C ILE A 114 11.20 5.83 11.98
N ASN A 115 11.92 6.87 11.54
CA ASN A 115 13.26 7.19 12.04
C ASN A 115 13.25 7.81 13.45
N GLY A 116 12.11 8.23 13.95
CA GLY A 116 11.92 8.55 15.36
C GLY A 116 12.22 7.38 16.31
N HIS A 117 12.13 6.14 15.81
CA HIS A 117 12.48 4.91 16.54
C HIS A 117 13.92 4.42 16.31
N GLY A 118 14.68 5.05 15.43
CA GLY A 118 16.04 4.66 15.05
C GLY A 118 16.30 4.85 13.55
N PRO A 119 17.51 4.70 13.05
CA PRO A 119 17.87 4.99 11.66
C PRO A 119 17.42 3.88 10.71
N TYR A 120 16.12 3.64 10.60
CA TYR A 120 15.54 2.51 9.87
C TYR A 120 15.11 2.85 8.44
N ALA A 121 14.38 3.95 8.23
CA ALA A 121 13.74 4.23 6.96
C ALA A 121 14.61 5.03 5.99
N VAL A 122 14.49 4.69 4.69
CA VAL A 122 15.02 5.46 3.57
C VAL A 122 13.91 5.67 2.55
N GLY A 123 13.64 6.92 2.18
CA GLY A 123 12.66 7.26 1.16
C GLY A 123 13.29 7.31 -0.21
N ILE A 124 12.62 6.66 -1.16
CA ILE A 124 12.95 6.64 -2.58
C ILE A 124 11.68 6.86 -3.42
N THR A 125 11.87 7.11 -4.70
CA THR A 125 10.78 7.19 -5.68
C THR A 125 10.94 6.12 -6.75
N GLY A 126 9.95 5.93 -7.59
CA GLY A 126 10.09 5.07 -8.77
C GLY A 126 11.13 5.59 -9.78
N GLU A 127 11.54 6.87 -9.68
CA GLU A 127 12.59 7.48 -10.50
C GLU A 127 13.99 7.02 -10.07
N ASP A 128 14.18 6.71 -8.77
CA ASP A 128 15.49 6.37 -8.20
C ASP A 128 15.97 5.01 -8.70
N ALA A 129 17.18 4.98 -9.24
CA ALA A 129 17.82 3.79 -9.81
C ALA A 129 16.93 3.03 -10.82
N HIS A 130 16.03 3.74 -11.51
CA HIS A 130 15.02 3.15 -12.40
C HIS A 130 14.14 2.08 -11.75
N LEU A 131 13.79 2.28 -10.47
CA LEU A 131 12.97 1.33 -9.71
C LEU A 131 11.69 0.97 -10.46
N PHE A 132 11.00 1.97 -11.05
CA PHE A 132 9.86 1.72 -11.93
C PHE A 132 10.11 2.30 -13.32
N THR A 133 9.71 1.57 -14.35
CA THR A 133 9.44 2.11 -15.69
C THR A 133 7.93 2.20 -15.85
N ALA A 134 7.43 3.40 -16.12
CA ALA A 134 6.01 3.64 -16.34
C ALA A 134 5.61 3.37 -17.79
N VAL A 135 4.32 3.08 -17.99
CA VAL A 135 3.63 3.16 -19.28
C VAL A 135 2.42 4.07 -19.12
N ARG A 136 2.14 4.91 -20.12
CA ARG A 136 0.99 5.83 -20.05
C ARG A 136 -0.32 5.06 -19.91
N ARG A 137 -1.17 5.52 -18.97
CA ARG A 137 -2.50 4.96 -18.72
C ARG A 137 -3.59 5.82 -19.33
N SER A 138 -4.60 5.18 -19.92
CA SER A 138 -5.91 5.77 -20.22
C SER A 138 -6.98 5.08 -19.38
N VAL A 139 -8.12 5.72 -19.21
CA VAL A 139 -9.29 5.15 -18.54
C VAL A 139 -10.48 5.14 -19.47
N THR A 140 -11.40 4.21 -19.25
CA THR A 140 -12.69 4.20 -19.95
C THR A 140 -13.74 4.85 -19.04
N VAL A 141 -14.35 5.93 -19.49
CA VAL A 141 -15.46 6.60 -18.81
C VAL A 141 -16.68 6.55 -19.74
N ASP A 142 -17.78 6.01 -19.26
CA ASP A 142 -19.02 5.82 -20.05
C ASP A 142 -18.79 5.14 -21.42
N GLY A 143 -17.90 4.15 -21.46
CA GLY A 143 -17.55 3.42 -22.68
C GLY A 143 -16.56 4.15 -23.62
N VAL A 144 -16.10 5.36 -23.27
CA VAL A 144 -15.17 6.16 -24.10
C VAL A 144 -13.79 6.17 -23.45
N ALA A 145 -12.76 5.83 -24.26
CA ALA A 145 -11.36 5.96 -23.84
C ALA A 145 -11.04 7.44 -23.60
N THR A 146 -10.68 7.77 -22.36
CA THR A 146 -10.48 9.15 -21.90
C THR A 146 -9.01 9.34 -21.50
N ASP A 147 -8.38 10.37 -22.05
CA ASP A 147 -7.05 10.80 -21.65
C ASP A 147 -7.09 11.46 -20.26
N ILE A 148 -6.21 11.02 -19.38
CA ILE A 148 -6.06 11.54 -18.03
C ILE A 148 -4.70 12.19 -17.79
N GLY A 149 -3.99 12.53 -18.86
CA GLY A 149 -2.71 13.23 -18.84
C GLY A 149 -1.54 12.35 -18.45
N LEU A 150 -0.67 12.85 -17.58
CA LEU A 150 0.55 12.21 -17.14
C LEU A 150 0.29 11.20 -16.01
N VAL A 151 -0.64 10.28 -16.24
CA VAL A 151 -0.91 9.13 -15.37
C VAL A 151 -0.29 7.89 -16.00
N GLY A 152 0.39 7.10 -15.19
CA GLY A 152 1.04 5.87 -15.62
C GLY A 152 0.61 4.63 -14.85
N ASP A 153 0.93 3.49 -15.45
CA ASP A 153 0.97 2.18 -14.82
C ASP A 153 2.41 1.69 -14.74
N VAL A 154 2.71 0.71 -13.91
CA VAL A 154 4.04 0.11 -13.82
C VAL A 154 4.18 -0.97 -14.90
N GLU A 155 5.08 -0.73 -15.85
CA GLU A 155 5.47 -1.69 -16.91
C GLU A 155 6.57 -2.64 -16.43
N LYS A 156 7.62 -2.07 -15.77
CA LYS A 156 8.78 -2.84 -15.27
C LYS A 156 9.18 -2.35 -13.88
N VAL A 157 9.76 -3.26 -13.11
CA VAL A 157 10.33 -2.99 -11.79
C VAL A 157 11.77 -3.48 -11.76
N ASP A 158 12.71 -2.61 -11.38
CA ASP A 158 14.09 -2.99 -11.04
C ASP A 158 14.25 -3.00 -9.51
N THR A 159 14.24 -4.17 -8.93
CA THR A 159 14.20 -4.33 -7.47
C THR A 159 15.54 -4.08 -6.77
N ARG A 160 16.65 -3.91 -7.50
CA ARG A 160 18.01 -3.86 -6.93
C ARG A 160 18.16 -2.83 -5.82
N ALA A 161 17.71 -1.58 -6.05
CA ALA A 161 17.82 -0.54 -5.04
C ALA A 161 17.03 -0.86 -3.75
N VAL A 162 15.85 -1.47 -3.88
CA VAL A 162 15.04 -1.91 -2.73
C VAL A 162 15.72 -3.04 -1.98
N LEU A 163 16.26 -4.03 -2.70
CA LEU A 163 16.97 -5.17 -2.10
C LEU A 163 18.27 -4.73 -1.40
N ASP A 164 19.02 -3.77 -1.96
CA ASP A 164 20.21 -3.18 -1.34
C ASP A 164 19.85 -2.47 -0.01
N LEU A 165 18.76 -1.73 0.03
CA LEU A 165 18.24 -1.11 1.26
C LEU A 165 17.85 -2.16 2.30
N ILE A 166 17.14 -3.21 1.90
CA ILE A 166 16.77 -4.32 2.78
C ILE A 166 18.03 -5.00 3.34
N ALA A 167 19.01 -5.32 2.48
CA ALA A 167 20.28 -5.93 2.89
C ALA A 167 21.07 -5.05 3.88
N ALA A 168 20.98 -3.73 3.71
CA ALA A 168 21.55 -2.76 4.66
C ALA A 168 20.72 -2.60 5.95
N GLY A 169 19.66 -3.40 6.12
CA GLY A 169 18.76 -3.35 7.27
C GLY A 169 17.85 -2.13 7.30
N ARG A 170 17.53 -1.55 6.16
CA ARG A 170 16.63 -0.39 6.02
C ARG A 170 15.21 -0.80 5.66
N ILE A 171 14.27 0.10 5.92
CA ILE A 171 12.88 0.03 5.50
C ILE A 171 12.72 0.98 4.31
N PRO A 172 12.58 0.46 3.07
CA PRO A 172 12.32 1.31 1.91
C PRO A 172 10.93 1.94 2.01
N VAL A 173 10.82 3.26 1.77
CA VAL A 173 9.57 4.02 1.70
C VAL A 173 9.47 4.61 0.31
N VAL A 174 8.57 4.07 -0.51
CA VAL A 174 8.51 4.29 -1.96
C VAL A 174 7.36 5.21 -2.32
N SER A 175 7.69 6.34 -2.95
CA SER A 175 6.73 7.24 -3.59
C SER A 175 6.48 6.84 -5.04
N THR A 176 5.24 7.01 -5.51
CA THR A 176 4.75 6.42 -6.76
C THR A 176 4.81 7.38 -7.95
N ILE A 177 5.99 7.92 -8.20
CA ILE A 177 6.33 8.74 -9.37
C ILE A 177 7.42 8.02 -10.16
N ALA A 178 7.26 7.87 -11.49
CA ALA A 178 8.25 7.17 -12.30
C ALA A 178 8.27 7.64 -13.75
N PRO A 179 9.43 7.61 -14.44
CA PRO A 179 9.53 7.87 -15.86
C PRO A 179 9.06 6.67 -16.69
N ASP A 180 8.57 6.95 -17.87
CA ASP A 180 8.45 5.96 -18.94
C ASP A 180 9.80 5.73 -19.66
N ALA A 181 9.80 4.84 -20.66
CA ALA A 181 10.99 4.53 -21.45
C ALA A 181 11.55 5.74 -22.25
N ALA A 182 10.74 6.80 -22.46
CA ALA A 182 11.15 8.04 -23.10
C ALA A 182 11.64 9.11 -22.08
N GLY A 183 11.59 8.81 -20.80
CA GLY A 183 11.96 9.72 -19.73
C GLY A 183 10.84 10.68 -19.28
N VAL A 184 9.62 10.53 -19.82
CA VAL A 184 8.46 11.32 -19.38
C VAL A 184 7.95 10.77 -18.05
N VAL A 185 7.88 11.65 -17.05
CA VAL A 185 7.48 11.27 -15.70
C VAL A 185 5.96 11.18 -15.59
N HIS A 186 5.50 10.16 -14.87
CA HIS A 186 4.09 9.87 -14.64
C HIS A 186 3.77 9.76 -13.14
N ASN A 187 2.56 10.18 -12.79
CA ASN A 187 1.94 9.88 -11.49
C ASN A 187 1.31 8.49 -11.55
N ILE A 188 1.75 7.58 -10.67
CA ILE A 188 1.28 6.18 -10.65
C ILE A 188 0.37 5.98 -9.45
N ASN A 189 -0.71 5.21 -9.64
CA ASN A 189 -1.57 4.80 -8.54
C ASN A 189 -0.78 3.92 -7.54
N ALA A 190 -0.87 4.25 -6.25
CA ALA A 190 -0.12 3.55 -5.22
C ALA A 190 -0.53 2.09 -5.02
N ASP A 191 -1.80 1.75 -5.27
CA ASP A 191 -2.28 0.37 -5.18
C ASP A 191 -1.62 -0.48 -6.28
N THR A 192 -1.60 0.04 -7.52
CA THR A 192 -0.95 -0.60 -8.68
C THR A 192 0.56 -0.73 -8.50
N ALA A 193 1.22 0.33 -8.01
CA ALA A 193 2.66 0.32 -7.76
C ALA A 193 3.05 -0.69 -6.67
N ALA A 194 2.25 -0.78 -5.60
CA ALA A 194 2.48 -1.73 -4.52
C ALA A 194 2.35 -3.18 -5.00
N ALA A 195 1.34 -3.48 -5.84
CA ALA A 195 1.15 -4.81 -6.42
C ALA A 195 2.33 -5.19 -7.33
N ALA A 196 2.75 -4.30 -8.23
CA ALA A 196 3.87 -4.54 -9.12
C ALA A 196 5.19 -4.74 -8.36
N LEU A 197 5.41 -3.98 -7.29
CA LEU A 197 6.59 -4.12 -6.45
C LEU A 197 6.55 -5.42 -5.64
N ALA A 198 5.40 -5.80 -5.10
CA ALA A 198 5.23 -7.05 -4.35
C ALA A 198 5.50 -8.27 -5.24
N GLU A 199 4.98 -8.28 -6.48
CA GLU A 199 5.25 -9.30 -7.50
C GLU A 199 6.74 -9.39 -7.80
N ALA A 200 7.39 -8.28 -8.15
CA ALA A 200 8.79 -8.25 -8.54
C ALA A 200 9.76 -8.62 -7.39
N LEU A 201 9.41 -8.32 -6.14
CA LEU A 201 10.18 -8.68 -4.95
C LEU A 201 9.93 -10.12 -4.48
N ASN A 202 9.02 -10.87 -5.10
CA ASN A 202 8.52 -12.15 -4.59
C ASN A 202 8.12 -12.04 -3.11
N ALA A 203 7.35 -10.99 -2.79
CA ALA A 203 6.91 -10.73 -1.43
C ALA A 203 6.04 -11.87 -0.90
N GLU A 204 6.17 -12.18 0.38
CA GLU A 204 5.32 -13.18 1.07
C GLU A 204 3.88 -12.70 1.20
N LYS A 205 3.70 -11.39 1.40
CA LYS A 205 2.37 -10.77 1.52
C LYS A 205 2.37 -9.38 0.92
N LEU A 206 1.21 -8.98 0.39
CA LEU A 206 0.85 -7.59 0.10
C LEU A 206 -0.26 -7.15 1.06
N LEU A 207 -0.04 -6.11 1.85
CA LEU A 207 -1.07 -5.51 2.71
C LEU A 207 -1.54 -4.18 2.10
N MET A 208 -2.85 -4.07 1.88
CA MET A 208 -3.50 -2.88 1.33
C MET A 208 -4.30 -2.18 2.43
N LEU A 209 -3.73 -1.13 3.03
CA LEU A 209 -4.44 -0.32 4.01
C LEU A 209 -5.46 0.56 3.30
N THR A 210 -6.70 0.49 3.76
CA THR A 210 -7.87 1.17 3.19
C THR A 210 -8.71 1.85 4.26
N ASP A 211 -9.80 2.48 3.86
CA ASP A 211 -10.78 3.09 4.76
C ASP A 211 -12.03 2.19 4.97
N VAL A 212 -11.89 0.88 4.71
CA VAL A 212 -12.92 -0.13 4.91
C VAL A 212 -12.32 -1.35 5.62
N GLU A 213 -13.15 -2.08 6.37
CA GLU A 213 -12.73 -3.26 7.14
C GLU A 213 -12.27 -4.42 6.23
N GLY A 214 -12.76 -4.49 5.01
CA GLY A 214 -12.46 -5.53 4.03
C GLY A 214 -13.52 -5.59 2.94
N LEU A 215 -13.68 -6.75 2.30
CA LEU A 215 -14.68 -7.01 1.28
C LEU A 215 -15.96 -7.55 1.92
N TYR A 216 -17.10 -7.02 1.52
CA TYR A 216 -18.43 -7.46 1.93
C TYR A 216 -19.16 -8.09 0.75
N THR A 217 -19.82 -9.23 0.94
CA THR A 217 -20.67 -9.85 -0.08
C THR A 217 -22.03 -9.16 -0.21
N SER A 218 -22.46 -8.43 0.82
CA SER A 218 -23.76 -7.75 0.87
C SER A 218 -23.70 -6.50 1.74
N TRP A 219 -23.06 -5.43 1.25
CA TRP A 219 -23.08 -4.14 1.94
C TRP A 219 -24.50 -3.56 2.04
N PRO A 220 -24.97 -2.98 3.18
CA PRO A 220 -24.21 -2.64 4.39
C PRO A 220 -24.23 -3.70 5.51
N ASP A 221 -24.56 -4.96 5.23
CA ASP A 221 -24.53 -6.04 6.20
C ASP A 221 -23.10 -6.36 6.62
N ARG A 222 -22.70 -5.92 7.83
CA ARG A 222 -21.37 -6.15 8.37
C ARG A 222 -21.05 -7.62 8.66
N ALA A 223 -22.09 -8.46 8.86
CA ALA A 223 -21.91 -9.90 9.03
C ALA A 223 -21.47 -10.60 7.73
N SER A 224 -21.59 -9.89 6.59
CA SER A 224 -21.18 -10.38 5.28
C SER A 224 -19.69 -10.12 4.95
N LEU A 225 -18.89 -9.69 5.91
CA LEU A 225 -17.43 -9.52 5.77
C LEU A 225 -16.78 -10.86 5.40
N VAL A 226 -15.99 -10.85 4.33
CA VAL A 226 -15.28 -12.03 3.82
C VAL A 226 -13.89 -12.07 4.42
N SER A 227 -13.56 -13.09 5.21
CA SER A 227 -12.23 -13.25 5.80
C SER A 227 -11.18 -13.79 4.80
N GLU A 228 -11.59 -14.70 3.90
CA GLU A 228 -10.72 -15.24 2.84
C GLU A 228 -11.51 -15.45 1.55
N ILE A 229 -10.91 -15.11 0.41
CA ILE A 229 -11.50 -15.28 -0.92
C ILE A 229 -10.42 -15.68 -1.94
N ASP A 230 -10.79 -16.54 -2.89
CA ASP A 230 -9.90 -16.91 -3.98
C ASP A 230 -10.00 -15.94 -5.18
N VAL A 231 -8.94 -15.93 -6.01
CA VAL A 231 -8.82 -15.06 -7.19
C VAL A 231 -9.99 -15.23 -8.16
N ALA A 232 -10.47 -16.48 -8.39
CA ALA A 232 -11.53 -16.73 -9.36
C ALA A 232 -12.86 -16.13 -8.89
N THR A 233 -13.23 -16.39 -7.64
CA THR A 233 -14.43 -15.84 -6.99
C THR A 233 -14.38 -14.31 -6.96
N LEU A 234 -13.24 -13.74 -6.55
CA LEU A 234 -13.06 -12.29 -6.43
C LEU A 234 -13.14 -11.59 -7.80
N THR A 235 -12.58 -12.21 -8.84
CA THR A 235 -12.69 -11.70 -10.22
C THR A 235 -14.15 -11.61 -10.68
N GLY A 236 -14.97 -12.59 -10.31
CA GLY A 236 -16.40 -12.59 -10.60
C GLY A 236 -17.16 -11.47 -9.88
N LEU A 237 -16.68 -10.97 -8.75
CA LEU A 237 -17.31 -9.90 -7.98
C LEU A 237 -16.93 -8.49 -8.46
N LEU A 238 -15.84 -8.32 -9.22
CA LEU A 238 -15.36 -7.01 -9.68
C LEU A 238 -16.45 -6.09 -10.25
N PRO A 239 -17.36 -6.57 -11.14
CA PRO A 239 -18.38 -5.70 -11.73
C PRO A 239 -19.41 -5.15 -10.72
N SER A 240 -19.52 -5.76 -9.54
CA SER A 240 -20.48 -5.36 -8.49
C SER A 240 -19.86 -4.46 -7.43
N LEU A 241 -18.54 -4.23 -7.47
CA LEU A 241 -17.82 -3.43 -6.47
C LEU A 241 -18.00 -1.92 -6.73
N GLU A 242 -17.97 -1.15 -5.65
CA GLU A 242 -17.90 0.31 -5.73
C GLU A 242 -16.60 0.76 -6.43
N SER A 243 -16.69 1.84 -7.21
CA SER A 243 -15.58 2.34 -8.03
C SER A 243 -14.28 2.61 -7.24
N GLY A 244 -14.38 2.98 -5.97
CA GLY A 244 -13.23 3.20 -5.08
C GLY A 244 -12.53 1.92 -4.63
N MET A 245 -13.22 0.76 -4.65
CA MET A 245 -12.66 -0.55 -4.30
C MET A 245 -11.99 -1.24 -5.50
N VAL A 246 -12.48 -1.01 -6.71
CA VAL A 246 -12.00 -1.69 -7.91
C VAL A 246 -10.46 -1.64 -8.06
N PRO A 247 -9.78 -0.48 -7.99
CA PRO A 247 -8.32 -0.43 -8.13
C PRO A 247 -7.58 -1.24 -7.07
N LYS A 248 -8.11 -1.30 -5.84
CA LYS A 248 -7.51 -2.06 -4.73
C LYS A 248 -7.63 -3.56 -4.95
N ILE A 249 -8.81 -4.00 -5.37
CA ILE A 249 -9.06 -5.41 -5.67
C ILE A 249 -8.27 -5.86 -6.90
N GLU A 250 -8.21 -5.06 -7.97
CA GLU A 250 -7.35 -5.31 -9.13
C GLU A 250 -5.88 -5.46 -8.74
N ALA A 251 -5.39 -4.61 -7.82
CA ALA A 251 -4.03 -4.70 -7.30
C ALA A 251 -3.79 -6.01 -6.51
N CYS A 252 -4.74 -6.42 -5.65
CA CYS A 252 -4.65 -7.71 -4.94
C CYS A 252 -4.66 -8.89 -5.92
N LEU A 253 -5.57 -8.88 -6.90
CA LEU A 253 -5.66 -9.91 -7.94
C LEU A 253 -4.35 -10.00 -8.74
N ARG A 254 -3.80 -8.86 -9.18
CA ARG A 254 -2.52 -8.79 -9.88
C ARG A 254 -1.40 -9.40 -9.05
N ALA A 255 -1.25 -9.00 -7.79
CA ALA A 255 -0.18 -9.48 -6.94
C ALA A 255 -0.25 -11.00 -6.73
N VAL A 256 -1.44 -11.54 -6.44
CA VAL A 256 -1.63 -12.98 -6.20
C VAL A 256 -1.45 -13.76 -7.51
N ALA A 257 -1.98 -13.29 -8.63
CA ALA A 257 -1.76 -13.91 -9.94
C ALA A 257 -0.27 -13.85 -10.36
N GLY A 258 0.46 -12.81 -9.94
CA GLY A 258 1.90 -12.65 -10.15
C GLY A 258 2.80 -13.46 -9.20
N GLY A 259 2.22 -14.28 -8.31
CA GLY A 259 2.96 -15.22 -7.46
C GLY A 259 3.12 -14.81 -5.99
N VAL A 260 2.55 -13.67 -5.55
CA VAL A 260 2.47 -13.32 -4.13
C VAL A 260 1.51 -14.28 -3.44
N PRO A 261 1.92 -15.03 -2.38
CA PRO A 261 1.09 -16.06 -1.76
C PRO A 261 -0.25 -15.55 -1.23
N SER A 262 -0.30 -14.31 -0.73
CA SER A 262 -1.55 -13.67 -0.33
C SER A 262 -1.49 -12.14 -0.41
N ALA A 263 -2.64 -11.53 -0.74
CA ALA A 263 -2.85 -10.10 -0.62
C ALA A 263 -4.00 -9.83 0.36
N HIS A 264 -3.90 -8.77 1.16
CA HIS A 264 -4.83 -8.51 2.24
C HIS A 264 -5.38 -7.09 2.14
N VAL A 265 -6.69 -6.93 2.27
CA VAL A 265 -7.37 -5.63 2.35
C VAL A 265 -7.75 -5.42 3.81
N ILE A 266 -7.18 -4.40 4.46
CA ILE A 266 -7.33 -4.16 5.90
C ILE A 266 -7.71 -2.71 6.19
N ASP A 267 -8.38 -2.49 7.33
CA ASP A 267 -8.78 -1.15 7.77
C ASP A 267 -7.62 -0.38 8.40
N GLY A 268 -7.07 0.56 7.64
CA GLY A 268 -6.00 1.43 8.11
C GLY A 268 -6.41 2.46 9.18
N ARG A 269 -7.71 2.55 9.53
CA ARG A 269 -8.22 3.41 10.61
C ARG A 269 -8.13 2.76 11.99
N VAL A 270 -7.69 1.52 12.05
CA VAL A 270 -7.46 0.80 13.32
C VAL A 270 -5.98 0.86 13.67
N GLU A 271 -5.67 1.29 14.90
CA GLU A 271 -4.29 1.27 15.40
C GLU A 271 -3.72 -0.16 15.37
N HIS A 272 -2.47 -0.29 14.94
CA HIS A 272 -1.77 -1.59 14.86
C HIS A 272 -2.45 -2.65 13.98
N CYS A 273 -3.25 -2.22 12.99
CA CYS A 273 -3.97 -3.14 12.07
C CYS A 273 -3.02 -4.08 11.32
N VAL A 274 -1.79 -3.64 11.02
CA VAL A 274 -0.76 -4.47 10.38
C VAL A 274 -0.33 -5.63 11.28
N LEU A 275 -0.13 -5.37 12.57
CA LEU A 275 0.24 -6.42 13.52
C LEU A 275 -0.93 -7.38 13.78
N ALA A 276 -2.15 -6.87 13.90
CA ALA A 276 -3.35 -7.69 14.04
C ALA A 276 -3.51 -8.64 12.85
N GLU A 277 -3.32 -8.15 11.62
CA GLU A 277 -3.44 -8.98 10.41
C GLU A 277 -2.34 -10.03 10.28
N LEU A 278 -1.12 -9.72 10.70
CA LEU A 278 0.02 -10.61 10.48
C LEU A 278 0.22 -11.64 11.58
N PHE A 279 -0.23 -11.38 12.81
CA PHE A 279 0.14 -12.14 13.99
C PHE A 279 -1.04 -12.70 14.77
N THR A 280 -2.25 -12.68 14.22
CA THR A 280 -3.42 -13.34 14.79
C THR A 280 -4.04 -14.33 13.82
N ASN A 281 -4.78 -15.32 14.34
CA ASN A 281 -5.44 -16.34 13.53
C ASN A 281 -6.66 -15.79 12.79
N GLU A 282 -7.35 -14.84 13.40
CA GLU A 282 -8.57 -14.23 12.87
C GLU A 282 -8.27 -13.26 11.73
N GLY A 283 -7.10 -12.61 11.78
CA GLY A 283 -6.81 -11.46 10.92
C GLY A 283 -7.69 -10.26 11.23
N SER A 284 -7.60 -9.21 10.43
CA SER A 284 -8.39 -7.98 10.60
C SER A 284 -9.16 -7.56 9.36
N GLY A 285 -9.01 -8.28 8.23
CA GLY A 285 -9.58 -7.89 6.96
C GLY A 285 -9.95 -9.04 6.03
N THR A 286 -9.80 -8.82 4.73
CA THR A 286 -10.04 -9.83 3.70
C THR A 286 -8.72 -10.28 3.09
N LYS A 287 -8.44 -11.57 3.18
CA LYS A 287 -7.29 -12.23 2.58
C LYS A 287 -7.64 -12.79 1.22
N VAL A 288 -6.89 -12.44 0.19
CA VAL A 288 -7.00 -12.94 -1.18
C VAL A 288 -5.90 -13.96 -1.43
N VAL A 289 -6.26 -15.14 -1.94
CA VAL A 289 -5.33 -16.26 -2.20
C VAL A 289 -5.54 -16.85 -3.60
N MET A 290 -4.51 -17.53 -4.11
CA MET A 290 -4.65 -18.40 -5.28
C MET A 290 -5.19 -19.76 -4.81
N LYS A 291 -6.30 -20.21 -5.33
CA LYS A 291 -6.78 -21.60 -5.16
C LYS A 291 -6.70 -22.35 -6.46
#